data_6560a1e862760494e221c0af40d5946a
#
_entry.id   6560a1e862760494e221c0af40d5946a
#
_cell.length_a   1.000
_cell.length_b   1.000
_cell.length_c   1.000
_cell.angle_alpha   90.00
_cell.angle_beta   90.00
_cell.angle_gamma   90.00
#
_symmetry.space_group_name_H-M   'P 1'
#
loop_
_entity.id
_entity.type
_entity.pdbx_description
1 polymer ?
#
loop_
_entity_poly.entity_id
_entity_poly.type
_entity_poly.pdbx_seq_one_letter_code
_entity_poly.pdbx_strand_id
1 'polypeptide(L)'
;MTITARIAILLIALGVSQTAGAQPPSRRPDILVILADDLGWNDLSCQGSREVQTPHIDSLRRSGMRLDAFYANSPVCAPTRAALMSGRYPDRVGVPGLIRTIPTDNWGYLDPGTVLLPAMLKASGYHTAHVGKWNLGFESPNLPNEKGFDHFHGWLEDMMDDYRTHRRHGRNYMRLNRDSIDPQGHATDLFTQWSVDYIRSRASSPQPFFLYLAYNAPHFPVQPPREWLDRVRKRLPDVTPRRAALIALIEHMDAGIGRVIQALRETGRLDNTLILFTGDNGGNLADSADNGPLRDGKQSMYEGGLRVPTLATWRGHIPPNSTSSVPLMSMDISPTLLELTGTPVRSPSDGRSFLPVLMGSTEKAPGRPMYFIRREGGLRYGGNAYHALRIGPWKLLQNSPYAPQELYNLDDDPLESRNRIDAEPEVRSRLNAILMHHIQEGGKTPWQRR
;
A
#
# COMPACT_ATOMS: atom_id res chain seq x y z
N MET A 1 -1.14 -93.81 24.20
CA MET A 1 -2.23 -92.85 24.12
C MET A 1 -1.78 -91.60 24.85
N THR A 2 -1.31 -90.60 24.10
CA THR A 2 -0.75 -89.39 24.66
C THR A 2 -1.64 -88.21 24.23
N ILE A 3 -2.21 -87.50 25.20
CA ILE A 3 -3.08 -86.37 25.02
C ILE A 3 -2.20 -85.11 25.13
N THR A 4 -2.09 -84.40 24.03
CA THR A 4 -1.37 -83.10 23.93
C THR A 4 -2.35 -81.95 24.20
N ALA A 5 -2.16 -81.23 25.31
CA ALA A 5 -2.90 -80.03 25.63
C ALA A 5 -2.32 -78.83 24.86
N ARG A 6 -3.15 -78.10 24.08
CA ARG A 6 -2.81 -76.86 23.38
C ARG A 6 -3.23 -75.68 24.30
N ILE A 7 -2.25 -74.90 24.78
CA ILE A 7 -2.47 -73.64 25.47
C ILE A 7 -2.63 -72.54 24.44
N ALA A 8 -3.80 -71.89 24.38
CA ALA A 8 -4.04 -70.72 23.58
C ALA A 8 -3.67 -69.46 24.42
N ILE A 9 -2.66 -68.72 23.99
CA ILE A 9 -2.28 -67.43 24.56
C ILE A 9 -3.11 -66.35 23.86
N LEU A 10 -4.00 -65.70 24.65
CA LEU A 10 -4.82 -64.55 24.22
C LEU A 10 -4.00 -63.29 24.43
N LEU A 11 -3.50 -62.67 23.34
CA LEU A 11 -2.86 -61.37 23.34
C LEU A 11 -3.96 -60.28 23.34
N ILE A 12 -4.15 -59.61 24.47
CA ILE A 12 -4.97 -58.41 24.60
C ILE A 12 -4.15 -57.23 24.10
N ALA A 13 -4.43 -56.72 22.88
CA ALA A 13 -3.88 -55.49 22.40
C ALA A 13 -4.61 -54.31 23.07
N LEU A 14 -3.95 -53.63 23.97
CA LEU A 14 -4.37 -52.32 24.48
C LEU A 14 -4.19 -51.28 23.42
N GLY A 15 -5.28 -50.93 22.74
CA GLY A 15 -5.33 -49.79 21.82
C GLY A 15 -5.24 -48.49 22.62
N VAL A 16 -4.08 -47.84 22.60
CA VAL A 16 -3.93 -46.45 23.06
C VAL A 16 -4.62 -45.57 22.04
N SER A 17 -5.88 -45.18 22.29
CA SER A 17 -6.55 -44.11 21.54
C SER A 17 -5.84 -42.80 21.85
N GLN A 18 -4.99 -42.34 20.95
CA GLN A 18 -4.52 -40.97 20.94
C GLN A 18 -5.75 -40.08 20.66
N THR A 19 -6.27 -39.44 21.72
CA THR A 19 -7.17 -38.30 21.54
C THR A 19 -6.38 -37.23 20.82
N ALA A 20 -6.69 -37.04 19.52
CA ALA A 20 -6.25 -35.86 18.80
C ALA A 20 -6.75 -34.64 19.58
N GLY A 21 -5.84 -34.03 20.32
CA GLY A 21 -6.11 -32.79 21.03
C GLY A 21 -6.57 -31.77 19.97
N ALA A 22 -7.79 -31.26 20.11
CA ALA A 22 -8.24 -30.15 19.29
C ALA A 22 -7.20 -29.04 19.39
N GLN A 23 -6.47 -28.76 18.31
CA GLN A 23 -5.62 -27.60 18.24
C GLN A 23 -6.50 -26.39 18.63
N PRO A 24 -6.05 -25.55 19.59
CA PRO A 24 -6.78 -24.32 19.87
C PRO A 24 -7.02 -23.59 18.56
N PRO A 25 -8.21 -23.00 18.34
CA PRO A 25 -8.50 -22.29 17.10
C PRO A 25 -7.36 -21.31 16.81
N SER A 26 -6.75 -21.42 15.65
CA SER A 26 -5.62 -20.60 15.29
C SER A 26 -6.05 -19.13 15.44
N ARG A 27 -5.35 -18.39 16.28
CA ARG A 27 -5.63 -16.97 16.51
C ARG A 27 -5.57 -16.25 15.17
N ARG A 28 -6.63 -15.50 14.81
CA ARG A 28 -6.62 -14.69 13.60
C ARG A 28 -5.38 -13.79 13.57
N PRO A 29 -4.71 -13.63 12.41
CA PRO A 29 -3.47 -12.87 12.35
C PRO A 29 -3.70 -11.39 12.68
N ASP A 30 -2.71 -10.76 13.26
CA ASP A 30 -2.59 -9.31 13.24
C ASP A 30 -2.19 -8.86 11.82
N ILE A 31 -2.53 -7.64 11.46
CA ILE A 31 -2.26 -7.09 10.13
C ILE A 31 -1.57 -5.75 10.29
N LEU A 32 -0.43 -5.60 9.62
CA LEU A 32 0.31 -4.35 9.50
C LEU A 32 0.47 -3.99 8.03
N VAL A 33 -0.15 -2.90 7.60
CA VAL A 33 0.06 -2.32 6.27
C VAL A 33 0.91 -1.07 6.41
N ILE A 34 2.09 -1.07 5.81
CA ILE A 34 3.04 0.04 5.80
C ILE A 34 2.99 0.70 4.42
N LEU A 35 2.70 1.99 4.38
CA LEU A 35 2.65 2.78 3.15
C LEU A 35 3.72 3.87 3.18
N ALA A 36 4.60 3.88 2.18
CA ALA A 36 5.53 4.97 1.92
C ALA A 36 4.91 5.95 0.91
N ASP A 37 5.24 7.24 1.02
CA ASP A 37 4.69 8.32 0.20
C ASP A 37 5.76 8.79 -0.80
N ASP A 38 5.49 8.69 -2.11
CA ASP A 38 6.42 9.05 -3.20
C ASP A 38 7.70 8.21 -3.28
N LEU A 39 7.67 6.94 -2.91
CA LEU A 39 8.84 6.07 -2.96
C LEU A 39 9.11 5.58 -4.38
N GLY A 40 10.30 5.85 -4.89
CA GLY A 40 10.73 5.36 -6.21
C GLY A 40 10.86 3.84 -6.26
N TRP A 41 10.60 3.25 -7.44
CA TRP A 41 10.72 1.80 -7.64
C TRP A 41 12.09 1.27 -7.25
N ASN A 42 13.16 2.00 -7.60
CA ASN A 42 14.56 1.62 -7.33
C ASN A 42 15.13 2.26 -6.06
N ASP A 43 14.32 2.90 -5.24
CA ASP A 43 14.76 3.56 -3.99
C ASP A 43 14.85 2.61 -2.79
N LEU A 44 14.99 1.31 -3.04
CA LEU A 44 15.24 0.27 -2.04
C LEU A 44 16.39 -0.62 -2.45
N SER A 45 17.25 -1.03 -1.49
CA SER A 45 18.36 -1.94 -1.77
C SER A 45 17.89 -3.30 -2.30
N CYS A 46 16.76 -3.83 -1.83
CA CYS A 46 16.18 -5.08 -2.36
C CYS A 46 15.58 -4.96 -3.77
N GLN A 47 15.44 -3.75 -4.32
CA GLN A 47 15.02 -3.50 -5.70
C GLN A 47 16.20 -3.26 -6.64
N GLY A 48 17.42 -3.19 -6.11
CA GLY A 48 18.65 -3.07 -6.89
C GLY A 48 19.39 -1.75 -6.72
N SER A 49 18.90 -0.82 -5.92
CA SER A 49 19.62 0.41 -5.59
C SER A 49 20.98 0.10 -4.96
N ARG A 50 22.03 0.75 -5.47
CA ARG A 50 23.39 0.67 -4.90
C ARG A 50 23.68 1.83 -3.94
N GLU A 51 22.84 2.84 -3.93
CA GLU A 51 23.01 4.06 -3.15
C GLU A 51 22.28 3.98 -1.81
N VAL A 52 21.07 3.41 -1.81
CA VAL A 52 20.18 3.36 -0.65
C VAL A 52 20.42 2.11 0.17
N GLN A 53 20.44 2.24 1.49
CA GLN A 53 20.57 1.13 2.44
C GLN A 53 19.27 0.96 3.24
N THR A 54 18.49 -0.09 2.92
CA THR A 54 17.20 -0.37 3.57
C THR A 54 17.19 -1.78 4.20
N PRO A 55 18.08 -2.07 5.19
CA PRO A 55 18.27 -3.42 5.72
C PRO A 55 17.02 -4.02 6.37
N HIS A 56 16.12 -3.20 6.93
CA HIS A 56 14.90 -3.67 7.58
C HIS A 56 13.82 -4.04 6.55
N ILE A 57 13.63 -3.24 5.50
CA ILE A 57 12.77 -3.57 4.36
C ILE A 57 13.32 -4.78 3.61
N ASP A 58 14.65 -4.87 3.43
CA ASP A 58 15.30 -6.06 2.85
C ASP A 58 15.05 -7.33 3.67
N SER A 59 14.95 -7.19 5.01
CA SER A 59 14.58 -8.32 5.86
C SER A 59 13.16 -8.81 5.62
N LEU A 60 12.20 -7.91 5.34
CA LEU A 60 10.85 -8.29 4.92
C LEU A 60 10.89 -9.06 3.58
N ARG A 61 11.70 -8.58 2.63
CA ARG A 61 11.91 -9.26 1.33
C ARG A 61 12.46 -10.68 1.52
N ARG A 62 13.47 -10.84 2.36
CA ARG A 62 14.08 -12.17 2.63
C ARG A 62 13.13 -13.13 3.34
N SER A 63 12.28 -12.62 4.22
CA SER A 63 11.33 -13.44 4.99
C SER A 63 9.96 -13.62 4.32
N GLY A 64 9.75 -13.06 3.13
CA GLY A 64 8.47 -13.06 2.44
C GLY A 64 8.58 -13.03 0.92
N MET A 65 7.60 -12.38 0.29
CA MET A 65 7.42 -12.31 -1.16
C MET A 65 7.56 -10.87 -1.67
N ARG A 66 8.23 -10.72 -2.81
CA ARG A 66 8.22 -9.48 -3.61
C ARG A 66 7.16 -9.59 -4.71
N LEU A 67 6.34 -8.55 -4.85
CA LEU A 67 5.30 -8.44 -5.86
C LEU A 67 5.78 -7.49 -6.97
N ASP A 68 6.36 -8.05 -8.03
CA ASP A 68 7.06 -7.27 -9.07
C ASP A 68 6.13 -6.47 -9.98
N ALA A 69 4.88 -6.88 -10.12
CA ALA A 69 3.89 -6.20 -10.94
C ALA A 69 2.74 -5.63 -10.07
N PHE A 70 3.10 -4.89 -9.02
CA PHE A 70 2.12 -4.24 -8.15
C PHE A 70 1.97 -2.75 -8.52
N TYR A 71 0.73 -2.30 -8.67
CA TYR A 71 0.38 -0.99 -9.19
C TYR A 71 -0.42 -0.16 -8.18
N ALA A 72 -0.03 1.08 -8.00
CA ALA A 72 -0.88 2.12 -7.45
C ALA A 72 -2.10 2.34 -8.37
N ASN A 73 -3.26 2.68 -7.80
CA ASN A 73 -4.46 2.96 -8.61
C ASN A 73 -4.40 4.31 -9.34
N SER A 74 -3.48 5.17 -8.93
CA SER A 74 -3.27 6.51 -9.48
C SER A 74 -1.81 6.89 -9.30
N PRO A 75 -1.25 7.75 -10.17
CA PRO A 75 0.11 8.26 -9.99
C PRO A 75 0.20 9.39 -8.93
N VAL A 76 -0.79 9.51 -8.03
CA VAL A 76 -0.84 10.47 -6.91
C VAL A 76 -1.53 9.89 -5.67
N CYS A 77 -1.26 10.48 -4.50
CA CYS A 77 -1.52 9.94 -3.17
C CYS A 77 -2.99 9.61 -2.86
N ALA A 78 -3.88 10.63 -2.80
CA ALA A 78 -5.24 10.46 -2.27
C ALA A 78 -6.06 9.41 -3.05
N PRO A 79 -6.06 9.38 -4.39
CA PRO A 79 -6.80 8.36 -5.14
C PRO A 79 -6.35 6.93 -4.82
N THR A 80 -5.03 6.68 -4.73
CA THR A 80 -4.53 5.35 -4.38
C THR A 80 -4.91 4.95 -2.96
N ARG A 81 -4.84 5.88 -2.00
CA ARG A 81 -5.25 5.63 -0.61
C ARG A 81 -6.74 5.34 -0.50
N ALA A 82 -7.58 6.05 -1.28
CA ALA A 82 -9.01 5.78 -1.37
C ALA A 82 -9.28 4.38 -1.95
N ALA A 83 -8.58 4.00 -3.00
CA ALA A 83 -8.69 2.69 -3.63
C ALA A 83 -8.26 1.56 -2.69
N LEU A 84 -7.10 1.70 -2.02
CA LEU A 84 -6.59 0.74 -1.04
C LEU A 84 -7.61 0.49 0.08
N MET A 85 -8.19 1.56 0.63
CA MET A 85 -9.11 1.48 1.77
C MET A 85 -10.51 1.01 1.38
N SER A 86 -10.97 1.28 0.16
CA SER A 86 -12.33 0.93 -0.29
C SER A 86 -12.42 -0.37 -1.07
N GLY A 87 -11.32 -0.85 -1.66
CA GLY A 87 -11.31 -1.95 -2.63
C GLY A 87 -11.95 -1.56 -3.97
N ARG A 88 -12.05 -0.26 -4.29
CA ARG A 88 -12.72 0.26 -5.48
C ARG A 88 -11.83 1.21 -6.27
N TYR A 89 -12.16 1.39 -7.55
CA TYR A 89 -11.53 2.46 -8.32
C TYR A 89 -11.79 3.82 -7.66
N PRO A 90 -10.78 4.71 -7.60
CA PRO A 90 -10.85 5.93 -6.77
C PRO A 90 -11.95 6.90 -7.21
N ASP A 91 -12.23 7.01 -8.51
CA ASP A 91 -13.31 7.85 -9.04
C ASP A 91 -14.71 7.31 -8.72
N ARG A 92 -14.85 6.01 -8.45
CA ARG A 92 -16.10 5.39 -7.99
C ARG A 92 -16.41 5.66 -6.52
N VAL A 93 -15.46 6.24 -5.80
CA VAL A 93 -15.62 6.65 -4.40
C VAL A 93 -15.40 8.16 -4.21
N GLY A 94 -15.44 8.93 -5.31
CA GLY A 94 -15.37 10.38 -5.29
C GLY A 94 -13.96 10.97 -5.14
N VAL A 95 -12.89 10.18 -5.34
CA VAL A 95 -11.50 10.63 -5.17
C VAL A 95 -10.68 10.45 -6.46
N PRO A 96 -11.06 11.09 -7.58
CA PRO A 96 -10.31 10.99 -8.85
C PRO A 96 -8.99 11.79 -8.86
N GLY A 97 -8.77 12.66 -7.88
CA GLY A 97 -7.59 13.51 -7.73
C GLY A 97 -7.30 13.80 -6.26
N LEU A 98 -6.35 14.69 -6.00
CA LEU A 98 -5.91 14.99 -4.64
C LEU A 98 -6.98 15.75 -3.84
N ILE A 99 -7.13 15.36 -2.57
CA ILE A 99 -7.95 16.07 -1.60
C ILE A 99 -7.05 17.11 -0.93
N ARG A 100 -7.39 18.39 -1.09
CA ARG A 100 -6.62 19.54 -0.59
C ARG A 100 -7.49 20.51 0.19
N THR A 101 -6.88 21.25 1.09
CA THR A 101 -7.55 22.28 1.91
C THR A 101 -7.87 23.55 1.15
N ILE A 102 -7.24 23.81 0.01
CA ILE A 102 -7.55 24.93 -0.89
C ILE A 102 -8.68 24.50 -1.84
N PRO A 103 -9.89 25.07 -1.76
CA PRO A 103 -11.04 24.62 -2.53
C PRO A 103 -10.83 24.63 -4.05
N THR A 104 -10.13 25.64 -4.56
CA THR A 104 -9.82 25.79 -6.00
C THR A 104 -8.83 24.74 -6.51
N ASP A 105 -8.13 24.06 -5.61
CA ASP A 105 -7.11 23.06 -5.90
C ASP A 105 -7.53 21.65 -5.46
N ASN A 106 -8.75 21.52 -4.91
CA ASN A 106 -9.28 20.25 -4.39
C ASN A 106 -10.04 19.48 -5.50
N TRP A 107 -9.62 18.24 -5.74
CA TRP A 107 -10.17 17.38 -6.81
C TRP A 107 -10.57 16.00 -6.29
N GLY A 108 -10.96 15.94 -5.06
CA GLY A 108 -11.49 14.72 -4.47
C GLY A 108 -12.36 15.03 -3.25
N TYR A 109 -13.42 14.27 -3.11
CA TYR A 109 -14.26 14.22 -1.92
C TYR A 109 -14.72 12.78 -1.70
N LEU A 110 -14.14 12.13 -0.70
CA LEU A 110 -14.52 10.76 -0.38
C LEU A 110 -16.03 10.70 -0.11
N ASP A 111 -16.74 9.93 -0.92
CA ASP A 111 -18.19 9.77 -0.75
C ASP A 111 -18.49 9.28 0.68
N PRO A 112 -19.32 10.02 1.44
CA PRO A 112 -19.65 9.68 2.83
C PRO A 112 -20.22 8.28 3.01
N GLY A 113 -20.96 7.78 2.01
CA GLY A 113 -21.55 6.44 2.00
C GLY A 113 -20.54 5.30 1.77
N THR A 114 -19.29 5.63 1.40
CA THR A 114 -18.27 4.60 1.16
C THR A 114 -17.84 3.92 2.46
N VAL A 115 -18.07 2.61 2.54
CA VAL A 115 -17.59 1.76 3.64
C VAL A 115 -16.15 1.38 3.35
N LEU A 116 -15.24 1.71 4.27
CA LEU A 116 -13.82 1.41 4.15
C LEU A 116 -13.44 0.12 4.89
N LEU A 117 -12.29 -0.45 4.51
CA LEU A 117 -11.69 -1.66 5.09
C LEU A 117 -11.68 -1.68 6.63
N PRO A 118 -11.22 -0.61 7.34
CA PRO A 118 -11.21 -0.64 8.80
C PRO A 118 -12.59 -0.82 9.42
N ALA A 119 -13.66 -0.26 8.84
CA ALA A 119 -15.02 -0.45 9.34
C ALA A 119 -15.49 -1.91 9.20
N MET A 120 -15.12 -2.58 8.11
CA MET A 120 -15.44 -4.00 7.89
C MET A 120 -14.66 -4.91 8.85
N LEU A 121 -13.36 -4.67 9.02
CA LEU A 121 -12.50 -5.41 9.95
C LEU A 121 -12.93 -5.21 11.40
N LYS A 122 -13.28 -3.98 11.80
CA LYS A 122 -13.83 -3.67 13.13
C LYS A 122 -15.11 -4.46 13.40
N ALA A 123 -16.04 -4.50 12.45
CA ALA A 123 -17.28 -5.28 12.58
C ALA A 123 -17.02 -6.79 12.69
N SER A 124 -15.85 -7.27 12.28
CA SER A 124 -15.39 -8.65 12.42
C SER A 124 -14.50 -8.88 13.65
N GLY A 125 -14.42 -7.91 14.55
CA GLY A 125 -13.76 -8.03 15.83
C GLY A 125 -12.26 -7.68 15.83
N TYR A 126 -11.75 -7.00 14.82
CA TYR A 126 -10.42 -6.40 14.85
C TYR A 126 -10.43 -5.08 15.63
N HIS A 127 -9.36 -4.78 16.35
CA HIS A 127 -9.08 -3.42 16.78
C HIS A 127 -8.33 -2.69 15.66
N THR A 128 -8.86 -1.57 15.20
CA THR A 128 -8.36 -0.90 14.01
C THR A 128 -7.64 0.39 14.36
N ALA A 129 -6.41 0.55 13.86
CA ALA A 129 -5.60 1.72 14.10
C ALA A 129 -5.01 2.28 12.80
N HIS A 130 -4.92 3.60 12.76
CA HIS A 130 -4.20 4.33 11.73
C HIS A 130 -3.18 5.25 12.38
N VAL A 131 -1.92 5.13 11.95
CA VAL A 131 -0.84 6.04 12.34
C VAL A 131 -0.26 6.68 11.07
N GLY A 132 -0.15 8.02 11.06
CA GLY A 132 0.45 8.77 9.98
C GLY A 132 -0.52 9.49 9.06
N LYS A 133 -0.19 9.58 7.76
CA LYS A 133 -0.92 10.38 6.76
C LYS A 133 -2.24 9.75 6.35
N TRP A 134 -3.35 10.51 6.51
CA TRP A 134 -4.69 10.10 6.09
C TRP A 134 -5.02 10.45 4.65
N ASN A 135 -5.03 11.75 4.33
CA ASN A 135 -5.27 12.33 3.00
C ASN A 135 -6.59 11.90 2.32
N LEU A 136 -7.64 11.58 3.11
CA LEU A 136 -8.97 11.22 2.60
C LEU A 136 -10.09 12.12 3.17
N GLY A 137 -9.74 13.21 3.83
CA GLY A 137 -10.66 14.23 4.34
C GLY A 137 -10.17 14.85 5.64
N PHE A 138 -10.57 16.11 5.90
CA PHE A 138 -10.10 16.92 7.04
C PHE A 138 -11.16 17.14 8.10
N GLU A 139 -12.40 16.76 7.79
CA GLU A 139 -13.59 17.04 8.60
C GLU A 139 -14.63 15.96 8.46
N SER A 140 -15.61 15.96 9.36
CA SER A 140 -16.76 15.07 9.30
C SER A 140 -17.50 15.16 7.93
N PRO A 141 -17.94 14.04 7.38
CA PRO A 141 -17.93 12.66 7.93
C PRO A 141 -16.71 11.82 7.49
N ASN A 142 -15.63 12.45 7.03
CA ASN A 142 -14.49 11.76 6.41
C ASN A 142 -13.24 11.70 7.30
N LEU A 143 -13.39 11.90 8.62
CA LEU A 143 -12.31 11.68 9.58
C LEU A 143 -12.01 10.19 9.78
N PRO A 144 -10.75 9.81 10.09
CA PRO A 144 -10.36 8.41 10.24
C PRO A 144 -11.25 7.60 11.21
N ASN A 145 -11.57 8.17 12.37
CA ASN A 145 -12.43 7.50 13.36
C ASN A 145 -13.87 7.30 12.85
N GLU A 146 -14.37 8.17 11.99
CA GLU A 146 -15.70 8.04 11.37
C GLU A 146 -15.72 7.03 10.23
N LYS A 147 -14.55 6.74 9.67
CA LYS A 147 -14.34 5.75 8.62
C LYS A 147 -13.92 4.38 9.15
N GLY A 148 -14.00 4.15 10.47
CA GLY A 148 -13.90 2.84 11.08
C GLY A 148 -12.63 2.56 11.87
N PHE A 149 -11.72 3.51 12.02
CA PHE A 149 -10.58 3.34 12.91
C PHE A 149 -10.96 3.61 14.37
N ASP A 150 -10.61 2.67 15.27
CA ASP A 150 -10.75 2.84 16.73
C ASP A 150 -9.73 3.85 17.26
N HIS A 151 -8.54 3.86 16.65
CA HIS A 151 -7.44 4.73 17.03
C HIS A 151 -6.87 5.43 15.80
N PHE A 152 -6.70 6.73 15.89
CA PHE A 152 -6.00 7.56 14.90
C PHE A 152 -4.95 8.43 15.60
N HIS A 153 -3.70 8.38 15.13
CA HIS A 153 -2.64 9.24 15.60
C HIS A 153 -1.80 9.70 14.41
N GLY A 154 -2.04 10.89 13.88
CA GLY A 154 -1.40 11.24 12.63
C GLY A 154 -1.80 12.59 12.03
N TRP A 155 -1.65 12.64 10.73
CA TRP A 155 -1.75 13.82 9.88
C TRP A 155 -2.91 13.71 8.89
N LEU A 156 -3.83 14.65 8.85
CA LEU A 156 -5.03 14.59 8.01
C LEU A 156 -4.80 14.98 6.54
N GLU A 157 -3.86 15.88 6.28
CA GLU A 157 -3.68 16.56 4.99
C GLU A 157 -2.77 15.81 4.02
N ASP A 158 -2.59 16.32 2.78
CA ASP A 158 -1.82 15.68 1.70
C ASP A 158 -0.32 15.72 1.96
N MET A 159 0.21 16.84 2.42
CA MET A 159 1.63 17.03 2.71
C MET A 159 1.84 18.01 3.88
N MET A 160 3.01 17.95 4.48
CA MET A 160 3.50 18.93 5.44
C MET A 160 4.40 19.95 4.72
N ASP A 161 4.33 21.21 5.12
CA ASP A 161 5.32 22.22 4.69
C ASP A 161 6.67 22.02 5.39
N ASP A 162 6.65 21.34 6.56
CA ASP A 162 7.84 21.07 7.38
C ASP A 162 7.61 19.83 8.27
N TYR A 163 8.57 18.89 8.28
CA TYR A 163 8.50 17.63 9.03
C TYR A 163 8.68 17.77 10.54
N ARG A 164 9.04 18.97 11.03
CA ARG A 164 9.25 19.23 12.47
C ARG A 164 8.18 20.12 13.09
N THR A 165 7.64 21.06 12.32
CA THR A 165 6.59 21.95 12.79
C THR A 165 5.20 21.44 12.48
N HIS A 166 5.07 20.47 11.58
CA HIS A 166 3.81 19.83 11.19
C HIS A 166 2.72 20.84 10.82
N ARG A 167 3.03 21.74 9.87
CA ARG A 167 2.08 22.73 9.36
C ARG A 167 1.83 22.51 7.87
N ARG A 168 0.65 22.90 7.44
CA ARG A 168 0.29 23.07 6.05
C ARG A 168 -0.38 24.41 5.87
N HIS A 169 0.24 25.31 5.10
CA HIS A 169 -0.20 26.70 4.95
C HIS A 169 -0.43 27.37 6.32
N GLY A 170 0.48 27.15 7.27
CA GLY A 170 0.43 27.67 8.63
C GLY A 170 -0.58 26.96 9.56
N ARG A 171 -1.37 26.02 9.08
CA ARG A 171 -2.39 25.32 9.86
C ARG A 171 -1.89 23.96 10.37
N ASN A 172 -2.38 23.57 11.55
CA ASN A 172 -2.09 22.28 12.18
C ASN A 172 -3.16 21.23 11.84
N TYR A 173 -2.73 20.11 11.24
CA TYR A 173 -3.59 18.96 10.93
C TYR A 173 -3.19 17.69 11.69
N MET A 174 -2.29 17.80 12.69
CA MET A 174 -1.96 16.67 13.57
C MET A 174 -3.09 16.40 14.55
N ARG A 175 -3.43 15.12 14.69
CA ARG A 175 -4.55 14.64 15.54
C ARG A 175 -4.17 13.41 16.35
N LEU A 176 -4.70 13.35 17.57
CA LEU A 176 -4.93 12.10 18.30
C LEU A 176 -6.45 11.88 18.35
N ASN A 177 -6.92 10.92 17.57
CA ASN A 177 -8.34 10.75 17.27
C ASN A 177 -8.95 12.03 16.69
N ARG A 178 -9.82 12.71 17.42
CA ARG A 178 -10.45 13.97 16.99
C ARG A 178 -9.74 15.21 17.55
N ASP A 179 -8.87 15.02 18.55
CA ASP A 179 -8.22 16.13 19.24
C ASP A 179 -7.01 16.65 18.46
N SER A 180 -6.91 17.97 18.35
CA SER A 180 -5.73 18.62 17.77
C SER A 180 -4.56 18.51 18.75
N ILE A 181 -3.41 18.06 18.25
CA ILE A 181 -2.16 17.93 19.01
C ILE A 181 -1.06 18.72 18.32
N ASP A 182 -0.04 19.14 19.08
CA ASP A 182 1.13 19.86 18.56
C ASP A 182 2.43 19.21 19.08
N PRO A 183 2.76 17.99 18.59
CA PRO A 183 3.91 17.25 19.08
C PRO A 183 5.21 17.88 18.62
N GLN A 184 6.29 17.65 19.38
CA GLN A 184 7.64 18.04 19.00
C GLN A 184 8.40 16.84 18.40
N GLY A 185 9.18 17.06 17.37
CA GLY A 185 10.01 16.03 16.76
C GLY A 185 9.79 15.90 15.25
N HIS A 186 10.54 15.02 14.64
CA HIS A 186 10.41 14.72 13.20
C HIS A 186 9.23 13.78 12.95
N ALA A 187 8.38 14.08 11.98
CA ALA A 187 7.15 13.31 11.71
C ALA A 187 7.40 11.80 11.54
N THR A 188 8.49 11.40 10.86
CA THR A 188 8.86 9.98 10.70
C THR A 188 9.13 9.30 12.05
N ASP A 189 9.81 9.99 12.98
CA ASP A 189 10.07 9.48 14.34
C ASP A 189 8.78 9.36 15.14
N LEU A 190 7.91 10.37 15.04
CA LEU A 190 6.62 10.40 15.72
C LEU A 190 5.73 9.24 15.27
N PHE A 191 5.57 9.05 13.96
CA PHE A 191 4.74 7.95 13.43
C PHE A 191 5.31 6.58 13.78
N THR A 192 6.64 6.45 13.77
CA THR A 192 7.32 5.25 14.25
C THR A 192 7.02 4.99 15.73
N GLN A 193 7.21 6.01 16.58
CA GLN A 193 7.01 5.85 18.02
C GLN A 193 5.56 5.55 18.36
N TRP A 194 4.60 6.26 17.76
CA TRP A 194 3.17 6.01 17.98
C TRP A 194 2.72 4.63 17.54
N SER A 195 3.33 4.10 16.46
CA SER A 195 3.09 2.70 16.04
C SER A 195 3.67 1.69 17.02
N VAL A 196 4.87 1.94 17.55
CA VAL A 196 5.50 1.12 18.58
C VAL A 196 4.66 1.11 19.86
N ASP A 197 4.22 2.27 20.31
CA ASP A 197 3.39 2.43 21.51
C ASP A 197 2.03 1.74 21.35
N TYR A 198 1.42 1.89 20.16
CA TYR A 198 0.19 1.15 19.84
C TYR A 198 0.39 -0.36 19.90
N ILE A 199 1.41 -0.91 19.25
CA ILE A 199 1.70 -2.35 19.27
C ILE A 199 1.92 -2.85 20.71
N ARG A 200 2.69 -2.12 21.51
CA ARG A 200 2.95 -2.45 22.93
C ARG A 200 1.67 -2.41 23.76
N SER A 201 0.78 -1.43 23.52
CA SER A 201 -0.51 -1.35 24.20
C SER A 201 -1.42 -2.55 23.91
N ARG A 202 -1.18 -3.27 22.80
CA ARG A 202 -1.93 -4.47 22.40
C ARG A 202 -1.27 -5.78 22.82
N ALA A 203 -0.10 -5.74 23.49
CA ALA A 203 0.69 -6.93 23.81
C ALA A 203 -0.11 -8.03 24.52
N SER A 204 -0.88 -7.69 25.56
CA SER A 204 -1.69 -8.62 26.34
C SER A 204 -3.12 -8.83 25.80
N SER A 205 -3.53 -8.12 24.76
CA SER A 205 -4.89 -8.23 24.22
C SER A 205 -5.06 -9.52 23.40
N PRO A 206 -6.11 -10.32 23.62
CA PRO A 206 -6.42 -11.46 22.77
C PRO A 206 -6.99 -11.02 21.40
N GLN A 207 -7.48 -9.78 21.30
CA GLN A 207 -8.10 -9.23 20.09
C GLN A 207 -7.02 -8.97 19.03
N PRO A 208 -7.19 -9.46 17.79
CA PRO A 208 -6.28 -9.12 16.69
C PRO A 208 -6.41 -7.66 16.32
N PHE A 209 -5.35 -7.08 15.76
CA PHE A 209 -5.40 -5.69 15.29
C PHE A 209 -5.11 -5.57 13.78
N PHE A 210 -5.64 -4.50 13.22
CA PHE A 210 -5.26 -3.94 11.93
C PHE A 210 -4.60 -2.59 12.16
N LEU A 211 -3.31 -2.47 11.85
CA LEU A 211 -2.56 -1.22 11.90
C LEU A 211 -2.21 -0.78 10.48
N TYR A 212 -2.71 0.40 10.08
CA TYR A 212 -2.32 1.10 8.88
C TYR A 212 -1.30 2.18 9.26
N LEU A 213 -0.02 1.94 8.95
CA LEU A 213 1.09 2.88 9.17
C LEU A 213 1.43 3.54 7.84
N ALA A 214 1.03 4.80 7.68
CA ALA A 214 1.26 5.56 6.47
C ALA A 214 2.25 6.70 6.74
N TYR A 215 3.51 6.49 6.38
CA TYR A 215 4.53 7.53 6.47
C TYR A 215 4.26 8.68 5.48
N ASN A 216 4.69 9.89 5.84
CA ASN A 216 4.86 10.99 4.88
C ASN A 216 6.19 10.85 4.11
N ALA A 217 7.17 10.14 4.66
CA ALA A 217 8.46 9.92 4.01
C ALA A 217 8.33 8.95 2.84
N PRO A 218 9.09 9.18 1.74
CA PRO A 218 10.02 10.27 1.53
C PRO A 218 9.46 11.50 0.79
N HIS A 219 8.15 11.79 0.84
CA HIS A 219 7.48 12.92 0.18
C HIS A 219 8.15 14.27 0.51
N PHE A 220 8.09 15.21 -0.44
CA PHE A 220 8.47 16.61 -0.24
C PHE A 220 7.73 17.27 0.96
N PRO A 221 8.41 18.17 1.72
CA PRO A 221 9.78 18.61 1.59
C PRO A 221 10.78 17.54 2.05
N VAL A 222 11.88 17.36 1.31
CA VAL A 222 12.87 16.35 1.63
C VAL A 222 13.78 16.85 2.75
N GLN A 223 13.40 16.57 4.00
CA GLN A 223 14.01 17.12 5.23
C GLN A 223 14.48 16.00 6.17
N PRO A 224 15.52 15.21 5.83
CA PRO A 224 16.01 14.18 6.72
C PRO A 224 16.61 14.80 8.01
N PRO A 225 16.66 14.07 9.15
CA PRO A 225 17.47 14.45 10.28
C PRO A 225 18.95 14.55 9.89
N ARG A 226 19.66 15.50 10.49
CA ARG A 226 21.03 15.87 10.13
C ARG A 226 21.99 14.68 10.18
N GLU A 227 21.89 13.86 11.21
CA GLU A 227 22.73 12.68 11.40
C GLU A 227 22.59 11.64 10.28
N TRP A 228 21.41 11.51 9.69
CA TRP A 228 21.17 10.64 8.52
C TRP A 228 21.78 11.22 7.26
N LEU A 229 21.61 12.52 7.05
CA LEU A 229 22.19 13.21 5.91
C LEU A 229 23.74 13.16 5.94
N ASP A 230 24.33 13.37 7.11
CA ASP A 230 25.79 13.33 7.28
C ASP A 230 26.36 11.92 7.01
N ARG A 231 25.66 10.85 7.43
CA ARG A 231 26.02 9.46 7.10
C ARG A 231 26.02 9.21 5.59
N VAL A 232 24.94 9.63 4.90
CA VAL A 232 24.81 9.45 3.45
C VAL A 232 25.89 10.23 2.70
N ARG A 233 26.12 11.50 3.03
CA ARG A 233 27.15 12.33 2.40
C ARG A 233 28.56 11.77 2.58
N LYS A 234 28.85 11.20 3.75
CA LYS A 234 30.13 10.53 4.01
C LYS A 234 30.31 9.28 3.16
N ARG A 235 29.25 8.51 2.94
CA ARG A 235 29.25 7.27 2.16
C ARG A 235 29.26 7.53 0.66
N LEU A 236 28.52 8.55 0.22
CA LEU A 236 28.27 8.88 -1.18
C LEU A 236 28.62 10.36 -1.45
N PRO A 237 29.91 10.72 -1.48
CA PRO A 237 30.31 12.12 -1.61
C PRO A 237 29.96 12.73 -2.98
N ASP A 238 29.79 11.90 -4.01
CA ASP A 238 29.58 12.34 -5.40
C ASP A 238 28.08 12.49 -5.78
N VAL A 239 27.14 12.06 -4.91
CA VAL A 239 25.70 12.24 -5.21
C VAL A 239 25.27 13.69 -4.99
N THR A 240 24.28 14.14 -5.76
CA THR A 240 23.77 15.50 -5.60
C THR A 240 23.21 15.74 -4.19
N PRO A 241 23.26 16.98 -3.66
CA PRO A 241 22.72 17.28 -2.33
C PRO A 241 21.26 16.88 -2.16
N ARG A 242 20.45 17.01 -3.22
CA ARG A 242 19.02 16.65 -3.21
C ARG A 242 18.84 15.13 -3.13
N ARG A 243 19.60 14.37 -3.93
CA ARG A 243 19.59 12.90 -3.90
C ARG A 243 20.07 12.39 -2.53
N ALA A 244 21.15 12.95 -1.98
CA ALA A 244 21.64 12.60 -0.66
C ALA A 244 20.59 12.81 0.44
N ALA A 245 19.84 13.89 0.37
CA ALA A 245 18.76 14.17 1.32
C ALA A 245 17.61 13.14 1.19
N LEU A 246 17.21 12.79 -0.03
CA LEU A 246 16.17 11.80 -0.25
C LEU A 246 16.58 10.42 0.27
N ILE A 247 17.80 9.97 -0.07
CA ILE A 247 18.37 8.71 0.45
C ILE A 247 18.35 8.71 1.97
N ALA A 248 18.80 9.78 2.61
CA ALA A 248 18.83 9.90 4.06
C ALA A 248 17.44 9.81 4.70
N LEU A 249 16.42 10.37 4.05
CA LEU A 249 15.03 10.30 4.53
C LEU A 249 14.45 8.90 4.37
N ILE A 250 14.78 8.18 3.30
CA ILE A 250 14.39 6.78 3.07
C ILE A 250 15.04 5.87 4.11
N GLU A 251 16.35 6.01 4.35
CA GLU A 251 17.08 5.21 5.34
C GLU A 251 16.59 5.48 6.77
N HIS A 252 16.21 6.72 7.07
CA HIS A 252 15.58 7.08 8.34
C HIS A 252 14.21 6.39 8.51
N MET A 253 13.40 6.36 7.45
CA MET A 253 12.13 5.63 7.46
C MET A 253 12.34 4.12 7.63
N ASP A 254 13.32 3.53 6.94
CA ASP A 254 13.67 2.10 7.07
C ASP A 254 14.06 1.74 8.51
N ALA A 255 14.84 2.57 9.17
CA ALA A 255 15.18 2.38 10.59
C ALA A 255 13.94 2.47 11.49
N GLY A 256 13.00 3.37 11.17
CA GLY A 256 11.70 3.43 11.84
C GLY A 256 10.89 2.15 11.68
N ILE A 257 10.81 1.61 10.46
CA ILE A 257 10.17 0.32 10.15
C ILE A 257 10.82 -0.80 10.98
N GLY A 258 12.15 -0.80 11.09
CA GLY A 258 12.88 -1.76 11.93
C GLY A 258 12.43 -1.74 13.39
N ARG A 259 12.21 -0.55 13.97
CA ARG A 259 11.68 -0.38 15.34
C ARG A 259 10.27 -0.93 15.49
N VAL A 260 9.40 -0.72 14.50
CA VAL A 260 8.02 -1.25 14.50
C VAL A 260 8.03 -2.78 14.44
N ILE A 261 8.85 -3.39 13.58
CA ILE A 261 9.02 -4.84 13.49
C ILE A 261 9.59 -5.40 14.82
N GLN A 262 10.52 -4.69 15.44
CA GLN A 262 11.07 -5.07 16.74
C GLN A 262 10.00 -5.07 17.84
N ALA A 263 9.10 -4.08 17.85
CA ALA A 263 7.98 -4.05 18.80
C ALA A 263 7.02 -5.25 18.63
N LEU A 264 6.75 -5.67 17.38
CA LEU A 264 6.00 -6.91 17.11
C LEU A 264 6.72 -8.15 17.68
N ARG A 265 8.05 -8.20 17.57
CA ARG A 265 8.86 -9.30 18.09
C ARG A 265 8.83 -9.33 19.63
N GLU A 266 9.04 -8.18 20.29
CA GLU A 266 9.04 -8.03 21.75
C GLU A 266 7.70 -8.38 22.38
N THR A 267 6.60 -8.11 21.68
CA THR A 267 5.23 -8.43 22.13
C THR A 267 4.79 -9.85 21.75
N GLY A 268 5.65 -10.66 21.12
CA GLY A 268 5.34 -12.03 20.69
C GLY A 268 4.30 -12.11 19.56
N ARG A 269 4.07 -11.00 18.83
CA ARG A 269 3.05 -10.94 17.78
C ARG A 269 3.58 -11.15 16.36
N LEU A 270 4.91 -11.00 16.15
CA LEU A 270 5.53 -11.01 14.83
C LEU A 270 5.21 -12.26 14.00
N ASP A 271 5.21 -13.44 14.64
CA ASP A 271 5.03 -14.71 13.92
C ASP A 271 3.61 -14.88 13.38
N ASN A 272 2.61 -14.26 14.02
CA ASN A 272 1.23 -14.27 13.54
C ASN A 272 0.77 -12.87 13.07
N THR A 273 1.63 -12.15 12.39
CA THR A 273 1.32 -10.86 11.76
C THR A 273 1.60 -10.92 10.25
N LEU A 274 0.58 -10.65 9.43
CA LEU A 274 0.79 -10.31 8.03
C LEU A 274 1.30 -8.88 7.94
N ILE A 275 2.48 -8.68 7.36
CA ILE A 275 3.04 -7.37 7.07
C ILE A 275 3.04 -7.15 5.57
N LEU A 276 2.39 -6.09 5.10
CA LEU A 276 2.44 -5.58 3.74
C LEU A 276 3.18 -4.24 3.74
N PHE A 277 4.17 -4.10 2.89
CA PHE A 277 4.87 -2.84 2.62
C PHE A 277 4.65 -2.45 1.16
N THR A 278 4.26 -1.19 0.88
CA THR A 278 4.09 -0.69 -0.49
C THR A 278 4.24 0.84 -0.56
N GLY A 279 4.35 1.39 -1.78
CA GLY A 279 4.24 2.81 -2.06
C GLY A 279 2.80 3.20 -2.46
N ASP A 280 2.45 4.48 -2.36
CA ASP A 280 1.14 4.99 -2.81
C ASP A 280 1.16 5.47 -4.28
N ASN A 281 2.30 5.84 -4.82
CA ASN A 281 2.57 6.13 -6.23
C ASN A 281 4.08 6.06 -6.48
N GLY A 282 4.47 6.14 -7.74
CA GLY A 282 5.88 6.18 -8.10
C GLY A 282 6.62 7.40 -7.57
N GLY A 283 7.94 7.31 -7.51
CA GLY A 283 8.82 8.35 -6.98
C GLY A 283 8.77 9.66 -7.77
N ASN A 284 8.90 10.77 -7.07
CA ASN A 284 8.93 12.09 -7.68
C ASN A 284 10.33 12.43 -8.21
N LEU A 285 10.50 12.44 -9.53
CA LEU A 285 11.77 12.75 -10.17
C LEU A 285 12.27 14.15 -9.83
N ALA A 286 11.35 15.11 -9.61
CA ALA A 286 11.71 16.45 -9.20
C ALA A 286 12.37 16.50 -7.80
N ASP A 287 12.16 15.50 -6.96
CA ASP A 287 12.80 15.32 -5.66
C ASP A 287 14.00 14.36 -5.71
N SER A 288 14.43 14.00 -6.91
CA SER A 288 15.52 13.06 -7.19
C SER A 288 15.24 11.62 -6.78
N ALA A 289 13.96 11.20 -6.81
CA ALA A 289 13.61 9.78 -6.67
C ALA A 289 14.15 8.98 -7.87
N ASP A 290 14.43 7.70 -7.63
CA ASP A 290 14.91 6.76 -8.63
C ASP A 290 13.83 5.69 -8.91
N ASN A 291 13.23 5.76 -10.09
CA ASN A 291 12.28 4.75 -10.56
C ASN A 291 12.97 3.62 -11.37
N GLY A 292 14.29 3.57 -11.34
CA GLY A 292 15.10 2.59 -12.08
C GLY A 292 14.91 2.73 -13.58
N PRO A 293 14.70 1.61 -14.29
CA PRO A 293 14.51 1.63 -15.72
C PRO A 293 13.10 2.06 -16.14
N LEU A 294 12.14 2.18 -15.19
CA LEU A 294 10.75 2.52 -15.50
C LEU A 294 10.66 3.97 -15.97
N ARG A 295 9.85 4.17 -16.99
CA ARG A 295 9.67 5.49 -17.59
C ARG A 295 8.97 6.45 -16.65
N ASP A 296 9.50 7.68 -16.49
CA ASP A 296 8.92 8.79 -15.75
C ASP A 296 8.71 8.48 -14.25
N GLY A 297 7.73 9.11 -13.58
CA GLY A 297 7.48 8.98 -12.15
C GLY A 297 6.14 9.56 -11.73
N LYS A 298 6.05 9.98 -10.47
CA LYS A 298 4.85 10.61 -9.88
C LYS A 298 4.18 11.56 -10.87
N GLN A 299 2.85 11.53 -10.90
CA GLN A 299 1.98 12.33 -11.77
C GLN A 299 1.85 11.82 -13.21
N SER A 300 2.55 10.77 -13.61
CA SER A 300 2.54 10.21 -14.96
C SER A 300 1.84 8.85 -15.00
N MET A 301 1.20 8.53 -16.14
CA MET A 301 0.58 7.22 -16.39
C MET A 301 1.56 6.16 -16.90
N TYR A 302 2.85 6.50 -17.06
CA TYR A 302 3.88 5.51 -17.36
C TYR A 302 4.18 4.61 -16.17
N GLU A 303 4.90 3.51 -16.42
CA GLU A 303 5.22 2.51 -15.39
C GLU A 303 5.89 3.13 -14.16
N GLY A 304 6.78 4.12 -14.33
CA GLY A 304 7.46 4.79 -13.22
C GLY A 304 6.53 5.60 -12.31
N GLY A 305 5.35 6.01 -12.80
CA GLY A 305 4.35 6.70 -11.97
C GLY A 305 3.38 5.77 -11.26
N LEU A 306 3.17 4.56 -11.79
CA LEU A 306 2.12 3.64 -11.35
C LEU A 306 2.64 2.39 -10.64
N ARG A 307 3.78 1.84 -11.06
CA ARG A 307 4.35 0.62 -10.49
C ARG A 307 5.15 0.95 -9.24
N VAL A 308 4.81 0.30 -8.12
CA VAL A 308 5.37 0.60 -6.81
C VAL A 308 6.03 -0.62 -6.17
N PRO A 309 7.14 -0.44 -5.41
CA PRO A 309 7.76 -1.53 -4.70
C PRO A 309 6.79 -2.09 -3.66
N THR A 310 6.58 -3.41 -3.68
CA THR A 310 5.64 -4.06 -2.78
C THR A 310 6.19 -5.38 -2.25
N LEU A 311 6.09 -5.56 -0.95
CA LEU A 311 6.56 -6.74 -0.21
C LEU A 311 5.44 -7.24 0.71
N ALA A 312 5.36 -8.55 0.86
CA ALA A 312 4.46 -9.20 1.81
C ALA A 312 5.21 -10.26 2.62
N THR A 313 5.06 -10.28 3.93
CA THR A 313 5.61 -11.33 4.79
C THR A 313 4.61 -11.75 5.85
N TRP A 314 4.51 -13.05 6.05
CA TRP A 314 3.82 -13.68 7.17
C TRP A 314 4.49 -15.03 7.44
N ARG A 315 5.16 -15.12 8.55
CA ARG A 315 6.02 -16.25 8.90
C ARG A 315 5.25 -17.56 8.89
N GLY A 316 5.81 -18.58 8.24
CA GLY A 316 5.19 -19.90 8.13
C GLY A 316 4.01 -19.99 7.14
N HIS A 317 3.59 -18.88 6.52
CA HIS A 317 2.47 -18.84 5.58
C HIS A 317 2.90 -18.36 4.19
N ILE A 318 3.62 -17.26 4.09
CA ILE A 318 4.15 -16.75 2.81
C ILE A 318 5.53 -17.37 2.57
N PRO A 319 5.77 -17.99 1.39
CA PRO A 319 7.08 -18.57 1.07
C PRO A 319 8.19 -17.51 1.16
N PRO A 320 9.25 -17.75 1.95
CA PRO A 320 10.34 -16.80 2.09
C PRO A 320 11.12 -16.66 0.78
N ASN A 321 11.72 -15.49 0.56
CA ASN A 321 12.54 -15.16 -0.60
C ASN A 321 11.87 -15.45 -1.96
N SER A 322 10.54 -15.42 -2.00
CA SER A 322 9.76 -15.67 -3.22
C SER A 322 9.44 -14.38 -3.99
N THR A 323 8.95 -14.54 -5.20
CA THR A 323 8.61 -13.42 -6.09
C THR A 323 7.37 -13.79 -6.91
N SER A 324 6.49 -12.81 -7.14
CA SER A 324 5.36 -12.96 -8.04
C SER A 324 5.32 -11.81 -9.05
N SER A 325 5.07 -12.15 -10.32
CA SER A 325 4.87 -11.19 -11.42
C SER A 325 3.39 -11.04 -11.81
N VAL A 326 2.47 -11.56 -11.01
CA VAL A 326 1.03 -11.37 -11.23
C VAL A 326 0.68 -9.89 -11.12
N PRO A 327 0.00 -9.30 -12.14
CA PRO A 327 -0.41 -7.89 -12.07
C PRO A 327 -1.49 -7.68 -11.00
N LEU A 328 -1.18 -6.85 -10.01
CA LEU A 328 -2.01 -6.52 -8.85
C LEU A 328 -2.12 -5.01 -8.70
N MET A 329 -3.15 -4.54 -7.99
CA MET A 329 -3.37 -3.12 -7.70
C MET A 329 -3.56 -2.88 -6.20
N SER A 330 -3.32 -1.65 -5.75
CA SER A 330 -3.50 -1.28 -4.33
C SER A 330 -4.91 -1.55 -3.82
N MET A 331 -5.94 -1.40 -4.66
CA MET A 331 -7.34 -1.74 -4.29
C MET A 331 -7.55 -3.23 -3.99
N ASP A 332 -6.64 -4.12 -4.42
CA ASP A 332 -6.73 -5.56 -4.17
C ASP A 332 -6.37 -5.93 -2.72
N ILE A 333 -5.69 -5.02 -2.01
CA ILE A 333 -5.35 -5.21 -0.60
C ILE A 333 -6.64 -5.39 0.24
N SER A 334 -7.65 -4.56 0.02
CA SER A 334 -8.89 -4.63 0.79
C SER A 334 -9.57 -6.02 0.70
N PRO A 335 -9.96 -6.54 -0.48
CA PRO A 335 -10.56 -7.87 -0.55
C PRO A 335 -9.62 -9.00 -0.10
N THR A 336 -8.30 -8.86 -0.26
CA THR A 336 -7.33 -9.85 0.24
C THR A 336 -7.35 -9.94 1.76
N LEU A 337 -7.36 -8.80 2.46
CA LEU A 337 -7.42 -8.78 3.91
C LEU A 337 -8.78 -9.24 4.45
N LEU A 338 -9.87 -8.94 3.74
CA LEU A 338 -11.20 -9.44 4.09
C LEU A 338 -11.29 -10.97 3.95
N GLU A 339 -10.75 -11.54 2.86
CA GLU A 339 -10.67 -12.99 2.68
C GLU A 339 -9.79 -13.64 3.74
N LEU A 340 -8.58 -13.13 3.98
CA LEU A 340 -7.66 -13.61 5.01
C LEU A 340 -8.31 -13.72 6.40
N THR A 341 -9.14 -12.74 6.74
CA THR A 341 -9.77 -12.63 8.05
C THR A 341 -11.13 -13.31 8.15
N GLY A 342 -11.66 -13.85 7.04
CA GLY A 342 -13.02 -14.36 6.96
C GLY A 342 -14.08 -13.27 7.16
N THR A 343 -13.73 -12.01 6.88
CA THR A 343 -14.62 -10.86 7.04
C THR A 343 -15.57 -10.76 5.85
N PRO A 344 -16.90 -10.72 6.05
CA PRO A 344 -17.84 -10.54 4.95
C PRO A 344 -17.64 -9.22 4.20
N VAL A 345 -17.63 -9.27 2.89
CA VAL A 345 -17.62 -8.07 2.03
C VAL A 345 -18.99 -7.41 2.12
N ARG A 346 -19.05 -6.20 2.68
CA ARG A 346 -20.30 -5.43 2.88
C ARG A 346 -20.44 -4.24 1.92
N SER A 347 -19.54 -4.11 0.97
CA SER A 347 -19.52 -3.01 0.00
C SER A 347 -19.14 -3.56 -1.37
N PRO A 348 -19.62 -2.98 -2.48
CA PRO A 348 -19.12 -3.32 -3.81
C PRO A 348 -17.57 -3.24 -3.83
N SER A 349 -16.93 -4.21 -4.49
CA SER A 349 -15.48 -4.23 -4.67
C SER A 349 -15.14 -4.36 -6.15
N ASP A 350 -14.22 -3.52 -6.64
CA ASP A 350 -13.58 -3.65 -7.95
C ASP A 350 -12.27 -4.44 -7.84
N GLY A 351 -11.69 -4.46 -6.63
CA GLY A 351 -10.49 -5.23 -6.30
C GLY A 351 -10.76 -6.73 -6.27
N ARG A 352 -9.69 -7.49 -6.45
CA ARG A 352 -9.68 -8.97 -6.38
C ARG A 352 -8.68 -9.42 -5.35
N SER A 353 -9.06 -10.40 -4.55
CA SER A 353 -8.13 -10.98 -3.59
C SER A 353 -6.95 -11.65 -4.31
N PHE A 354 -5.76 -11.42 -3.79
CA PHE A 354 -4.53 -12.09 -4.18
C PHE A 354 -3.98 -13.00 -3.06
N LEU A 355 -4.83 -13.36 -2.10
CA LEU A 355 -4.44 -14.27 -1.02
C LEU A 355 -3.83 -15.58 -1.56
N PRO A 356 -4.37 -16.24 -2.62
CA PRO A 356 -3.73 -17.41 -3.18
C PRO A 356 -2.31 -17.16 -3.68
N VAL A 357 -2.05 -15.99 -4.29
CA VAL A 357 -0.69 -15.59 -4.72
C VAL A 357 0.24 -15.48 -3.52
N LEU A 358 -0.20 -14.86 -2.43
CA LEU A 358 0.59 -14.76 -1.18
C LEU A 358 0.89 -16.15 -0.59
N MET A 359 -0.05 -17.09 -0.72
CA MET A 359 0.14 -18.48 -0.25
C MET A 359 0.97 -19.33 -1.22
N GLY A 360 1.56 -18.73 -2.26
CA GLY A 360 2.46 -19.41 -3.19
C GLY A 360 1.77 -20.06 -4.39
N SER A 361 0.49 -19.76 -4.67
CA SER A 361 -0.15 -20.18 -5.91
C SER A 361 0.59 -19.61 -7.13
N THR A 362 0.85 -20.45 -8.10
CA THR A 362 1.45 -20.08 -9.39
C THR A 362 0.40 -19.87 -10.49
N GLU A 363 -0.87 -20.00 -10.15
CA GLU A 363 -1.94 -19.79 -11.11
C GLU A 363 -1.91 -18.34 -11.62
N LYS A 364 -1.90 -18.21 -12.94
CA LYS A 364 -2.03 -16.91 -13.59
C LYS A 364 -3.44 -16.38 -13.28
N ALA A 365 -3.52 -15.26 -12.56
CA ALA A 365 -4.79 -14.58 -12.41
C ALA A 365 -5.35 -14.25 -13.80
N PRO A 366 -6.64 -14.55 -14.08
CA PRO A 366 -7.24 -14.19 -15.36
C PRO A 366 -7.05 -12.67 -15.60
N GLY A 367 -6.57 -12.33 -16.80
CA GLY A 367 -6.36 -10.94 -17.20
C GLY A 367 -7.63 -10.11 -16.95
N ARG A 368 -7.50 -9.03 -16.20
CA ARG A 368 -8.59 -8.08 -15.97
C ARG A 368 -8.20 -6.71 -16.50
N PRO A 369 -9.16 -5.86 -16.83
CA PRO A 369 -8.88 -4.44 -17.01
C PRO A 369 -8.31 -3.85 -15.72
N MET A 370 -7.18 -3.16 -15.82
CA MET A 370 -6.58 -2.36 -14.75
C MET A 370 -6.66 -0.92 -15.20
N TYR A 371 -7.60 -0.18 -14.61
CA TYR A 371 -7.84 1.22 -14.92
C TYR A 371 -7.12 2.13 -13.94
N PHE A 372 -6.49 3.16 -14.46
CA PHE A 372 -5.75 4.18 -13.71
C PHE A 372 -6.31 5.56 -14.05
N ILE A 373 -6.41 6.41 -13.05
CA ILE A 373 -6.98 7.74 -13.21
C ILE A 373 -6.26 8.77 -12.37
N ARG A 374 -6.12 9.97 -12.92
CA ARG A 374 -5.84 11.19 -12.22
C ARG A 374 -6.64 12.32 -12.85
N ARG A 375 -7.48 13.00 -12.06
CA ARG A 375 -8.15 14.23 -12.46
C ARG A 375 -7.72 15.33 -11.50
N GLU A 376 -7.06 16.33 -12.02
CA GLU A 376 -6.69 17.52 -11.29
C GLU A 376 -6.92 18.73 -12.18
N GLY A 377 -7.72 19.65 -11.67
CA GLY A 377 -7.96 20.95 -12.29
C GLY A 377 -7.26 22.02 -11.48
N GLY A 378 -7.69 23.20 -11.57
CA GLY A 378 -7.05 24.36 -11.01
C GLY A 378 -6.00 24.93 -11.95
N LEU A 379 -5.64 26.20 -11.74
CA LEU A 379 -4.75 26.94 -12.62
C LEU A 379 -3.38 26.26 -12.78
N ARG A 380 -2.89 25.65 -11.70
CA ARG A 380 -1.56 24.99 -11.69
C ARG A 380 -1.51 23.72 -12.55
N TYR A 381 -2.62 23.01 -12.68
CA TYR A 381 -2.67 21.70 -13.36
C TYR A 381 -3.50 21.72 -14.65
N GLY A 382 -4.01 22.88 -15.03
CA GLY A 382 -4.67 23.10 -16.34
C GLY A 382 -5.90 22.26 -16.62
N GLY A 383 -6.60 21.77 -15.60
CA GLY A 383 -7.78 20.90 -15.77
C GLY A 383 -7.44 19.52 -16.33
N ASN A 384 -6.23 19.04 -16.11
CA ASN A 384 -5.72 17.80 -16.70
C ASN A 384 -6.46 16.55 -16.18
N ALA A 385 -6.93 15.74 -17.11
CA ALA A 385 -7.41 14.40 -16.86
C ALA A 385 -6.47 13.40 -17.53
N TYR A 386 -5.87 12.54 -16.72
CA TYR A 386 -4.95 11.49 -17.16
C TYR A 386 -5.61 10.13 -16.96
N HIS A 387 -5.45 9.25 -17.92
CA HIS A 387 -6.05 7.93 -17.90
C HIS A 387 -5.09 6.90 -18.46
N ALA A 388 -5.12 5.69 -17.89
CA ALA A 388 -4.53 4.54 -18.51
C ALA A 388 -5.40 3.29 -18.28
N LEU A 389 -5.28 2.33 -19.19
CA LEU A 389 -5.89 1.02 -19.09
C LEU A 389 -4.87 -0.04 -19.49
N ARG A 390 -4.66 -1.02 -18.62
CA ARG A 390 -3.87 -2.22 -18.92
C ARG A 390 -4.77 -3.44 -18.99
N ILE A 391 -4.63 -4.24 -20.04
CA ILE A 391 -5.26 -5.56 -20.19
C ILE A 391 -4.22 -6.55 -20.73
N GLY A 392 -3.84 -7.52 -19.90
CA GLY A 392 -2.74 -8.41 -20.24
C GLY A 392 -1.45 -7.62 -20.47
N PRO A 393 -0.74 -7.81 -21.61
CA PRO A 393 0.48 -7.07 -21.91
C PRO A 393 0.22 -5.65 -22.42
N TRP A 394 -0.99 -5.35 -22.91
CA TRP A 394 -1.29 -4.09 -23.57
C TRP A 394 -1.67 -3.00 -22.58
N LYS A 395 -1.03 -1.84 -22.73
CA LYS A 395 -1.32 -0.64 -21.95
C LYS A 395 -1.59 0.53 -22.89
N LEU A 396 -2.83 1.04 -22.85
CA LEU A 396 -3.27 2.27 -23.50
C LEU A 396 -3.24 3.39 -22.46
N LEU A 397 -2.63 4.51 -22.77
CA LEU A 397 -2.55 5.64 -21.85
C LEU A 397 -2.67 6.99 -22.56
N GLN A 398 -3.02 8.01 -21.77
CA GLN A 398 -3.01 9.41 -22.17
C GLN A 398 -2.57 10.25 -20.97
N ASN A 399 -1.41 10.92 -21.07
CA ASN A 399 -0.83 11.73 -19.99
C ASN A 399 -1.32 13.18 -19.94
N SER A 400 -2.11 13.59 -20.92
CA SER A 400 -2.73 14.92 -20.96
C SER A 400 -3.93 14.85 -21.90
N PRO A 401 -5.03 15.57 -21.64
CA PRO A 401 -6.15 15.66 -22.56
C PRO A 401 -5.76 16.32 -23.91
N TYR A 402 -4.62 16.99 -23.95
CA TYR A 402 -4.07 17.66 -25.16
C TYR A 402 -3.02 16.83 -25.88
N ALA A 403 -2.57 15.71 -25.30
CA ALA A 403 -1.64 14.79 -25.92
C ALA A 403 -2.39 13.64 -26.63
N PRO A 404 -1.83 13.05 -27.70
CA PRO A 404 -2.40 11.84 -28.28
C PRO A 404 -2.33 10.68 -27.30
N GLN A 405 -3.17 9.66 -27.52
CA GLN A 405 -3.05 8.38 -26.84
C GLN A 405 -1.79 7.65 -27.27
N GLU A 406 -1.26 6.84 -26.37
CA GLU A 406 -0.10 5.98 -26.60
C GLU A 406 -0.46 4.53 -26.25
N LEU A 407 0.10 3.56 -27.00
CA LEU A 407 -0.14 2.13 -26.79
C LEU A 407 1.17 1.37 -26.70
N TYR A 408 1.34 0.59 -25.62
CA TYR A 408 2.56 -0.19 -25.36
C TYR A 408 2.23 -1.67 -25.10
N ASN A 409 3.15 -2.55 -25.50
CA ASN A 409 3.14 -3.96 -25.12
C ASN A 409 4.21 -4.17 -24.04
N LEU A 410 3.81 -4.30 -22.79
CA LEU A 410 4.73 -4.36 -21.65
C LEU A 410 5.50 -5.70 -21.54
N ASP A 411 5.09 -6.76 -22.25
CA ASP A 411 5.85 -8.00 -22.31
C ASP A 411 7.09 -7.86 -23.21
N ASP A 412 6.97 -7.09 -24.31
CA ASP A 412 8.04 -6.85 -25.28
C ASP A 412 8.81 -5.54 -25.00
N ASP A 413 8.15 -4.60 -24.35
CA ASP A 413 8.65 -3.23 -24.09
C ASP A 413 8.23 -2.73 -22.71
N PRO A 414 8.78 -3.32 -21.63
CA PRO A 414 8.45 -2.93 -20.26
C PRO A 414 8.87 -1.49 -19.90
N LEU A 415 9.65 -0.83 -20.78
CA LEU A 415 10.14 0.54 -20.59
C LEU A 415 9.31 1.58 -21.36
N GLU A 416 8.25 1.16 -22.05
CA GLU A 416 7.34 2.04 -22.79
C GLU A 416 8.07 2.94 -23.81
N SER A 417 9.05 2.38 -24.53
CA SER A 417 9.90 3.10 -25.47
C SER A 417 9.36 3.12 -26.91
N ARG A 418 8.49 2.16 -27.26
CA ARG A 418 7.99 1.93 -28.63
C ARG A 418 6.48 2.06 -28.68
N ASN A 419 5.97 3.25 -28.98
CA ASN A 419 4.54 3.49 -29.16
C ASN A 419 3.99 2.72 -30.36
N ARG A 420 3.02 1.82 -30.11
CA ARG A 420 2.41 0.92 -31.09
C ARG A 420 1.02 1.39 -31.54
N ILE A 421 0.63 2.63 -31.22
CA ILE A 421 -0.74 3.14 -31.41
C ILE A 421 -1.24 3.03 -32.86
N ASP A 422 -0.35 3.29 -33.84
CA ASP A 422 -0.67 3.23 -35.26
C ASP A 422 -0.47 1.82 -35.86
N ALA A 423 0.38 0.98 -35.24
CA ALA A 423 0.66 -0.37 -35.68
C ALA A 423 -0.40 -1.39 -35.24
N GLU A 424 -1.20 -1.07 -34.19
CA GLU A 424 -2.14 -1.98 -33.55
C GLU A 424 -3.55 -1.36 -33.43
N PRO A 425 -4.21 -1.01 -34.57
CA PRO A 425 -5.48 -0.26 -34.55
C PRO A 425 -6.64 -1.05 -33.91
N GLU A 426 -6.67 -2.36 -34.05
CA GLU A 426 -7.70 -3.21 -33.42
C GLU A 426 -7.56 -3.27 -31.91
N VAL A 427 -6.33 -3.43 -31.40
CA VAL A 427 -6.02 -3.41 -29.98
C VAL A 427 -6.39 -2.06 -29.39
N ARG A 428 -5.96 -0.97 -30.05
CA ARG A 428 -6.30 0.41 -29.68
C ARG A 428 -7.81 0.59 -29.55
N SER A 429 -8.58 0.21 -30.57
CA SER A 429 -10.04 0.38 -30.61
C SER A 429 -10.71 -0.37 -29.45
N ARG A 430 -10.32 -1.62 -29.23
CA ARG A 430 -10.84 -2.44 -28.15
C ARG A 430 -10.54 -1.85 -26.76
N LEU A 431 -9.29 -1.48 -26.49
CA LEU A 431 -8.90 -0.91 -25.21
C LEU A 431 -9.56 0.45 -24.98
N ASN A 432 -9.65 1.28 -26.03
CA ASN A 432 -10.30 2.58 -25.91
C ASN A 432 -11.79 2.48 -25.58
N ALA A 433 -12.52 1.51 -26.15
CA ALA A 433 -13.92 1.28 -25.81
C ALA A 433 -14.09 0.92 -24.31
N ILE A 434 -13.22 0.06 -23.79
CA ILE A 434 -13.24 -0.33 -22.37
C ILE A 434 -12.84 0.86 -21.48
N LEU A 435 -11.83 1.65 -21.88
CA LEU A 435 -11.39 2.85 -21.16
C LEU A 435 -12.53 3.88 -21.06
N MET A 436 -13.22 4.15 -22.18
CA MET A 436 -14.35 5.09 -22.18
C MET A 436 -15.48 4.63 -21.25
N HIS A 437 -15.78 3.33 -21.22
CA HIS A 437 -16.76 2.78 -20.27
C HIS A 437 -16.35 3.04 -18.82
N HIS A 438 -15.08 2.77 -18.43
CA HIS A 438 -14.58 3.07 -17.08
C HIS A 438 -14.67 4.56 -16.72
N ILE A 439 -14.34 5.45 -17.66
CA ILE A 439 -14.44 6.90 -17.45
C ILE A 439 -15.89 7.34 -17.19
N GLN A 440 -16.86 6.78 -17.93
CA GLN A 440 -18.27 7.06 -17.75
C GLN A 440 -18.80 6.55 -16.41
N GLU A 441 -18.41 5.33 -16.01
CA GLU A 441 -18.82 4.75 -14.73
C GLU A 441 -18.25 5.55 -13.54
N GLY A 442 -16.99 5.97 -13.60
CA GLY A 442 -16.34 6.78 -12.57
C GLY A 442 -16.97 8.18 -12.44
N GLY A 443 -17.53 8.73 -13.53
CA GLY A 443 -18.20 10.03 -13.54
C GLY A 443 -19.51 10.08 -12.77
N LYS A 444 -20.08 8.95 -12.35
CA LYS A 444 -21.35 8.87 -11.61
C LYS A 444 -21.24 9.32 -10.15
N THR A 445 -20.06 9.23 -9.56
CA THR A 445 -19.85 9.60 -8.16
C THR A 445 -19.32 11.03 -8.05
N PRO A 446 -20.02 11.91 -7.30
CA PRO A 446 -19.54 13.27 -7.09
C PRO A 446 -18.18 13.30 -6.38
N TRP A 447 -17.28 14.13 -6.88
CA TRP A 447 -15.96 14.36 -6.31
C TRP A 447 -15.84 15.73 -5.61
N GLN A 448 -16.93 16.46 -5.53
CA GLN A 448 -17.07 17.71 -4.78
C GLN A 448 -18.20 17.58 -3.76
N ARG A 449 -18.11 18.33 -2.67
CA ARG A 449 -19.21 18.48 -1.73
C ARG A 449 -20.44 19.06 -2.44
N ARG A 450 -21.57 18.46 -2.24
CA ARG A 450 -22.87 19.01 -2.64
C ARG A 450 -23.39 20.00 -1.62
#